data_45eff287d020723fa9c087f007e4ff65
#
_entry.id   45eff287d020723fa9c087f007e4ff65
#
_cell.length_a   1.000
_cell.length_b   1.000
_cell.length_c   1.000
_cell.angle_alpha   90.00
_cell.angle_beta   90.00
_cell.angle_gamma   90.00
#
_symmetry.space_group_name_H-M   'P 1'
#
loop_
_entity.id
_entity.type
_entity.pdbx_description
1 polymer ?
#
loop_
_entity_poly.entity_id
_entity_poly.type
_entity_poly.pdbx_seq_one_letter_code
_entity_poly.pdbx_strand_id
1 'polypeptide(L)'
;MRPLINTALFCLAAGSMSCSFSRFAYTPCSTNKQCRDAFGWGFSCNEEQLCDEVLPTPRCKDTYPTNLLQRKSDFDDGIIIGLQFDKVDFEAEMNAAELAVHQVMRNEGLAGRSYGLVKCTNEANPEYDAFSQDEANVYVSEYLANEIGVVAIVGPATSDRVDAAYLAVEKYGTLVMSPTATSPSLTELDGVRSTYDDPGLLWRTAPPDDLQGRVLSDYLKSEDIKQVALVVEEGPYGTALGVVFSAEFEGDGNTVDQLPFEAKNASDLSRQIDAAGSANVDAVLFVSSEKSDSVEFLQEVVDRPVFDLKRIFFADGGKDTDIFDAVADLDDDVLSRVQGTAPASPKTQVYDNFADDYRAKYPGFTADQTPYTAFAYDAAWLVIYGTAWAHYNEGAMTGLGVARGLRQVSKPGSTEIDIGPTTWTTLFARFENGNQVNVRGASGELDYDTDSGETSTPIEVWGVEAVGDSYGFVEIEVFEP
;
A
#
# COMPACT_ATOMS: atom_id res chain seq x y z
N MET A 1 56.52 -49.12 9.04
CA MET A 1 55.78 -50.32 8.60
C MET A 1 54.64 -50.57 9.57
N ARG A 2 53.46 -50.25 9.20
CA ARG A 2 52.17 -50.82 9.64
C ARG A 2 51.03 -50.13 8.84
N PRO A 3 50.09 -50.88 8.34
CA PRO A 3 49.29 -50.48 7.23
C PRO A 3 47.99 -49.74 7.72
N LEU A 4 47.64 -48.72 6.99
CA LEU A 4 46.33 -48.21 6.89
C LEU A 4 45.48 -49.17 6.04
N ILE A 5 44.62 -49.96 6.63
CA ILE A 5 43.52 -50.65 5.95
C ILE A 5 42.43 -50.94 6.99
N ASN A 6 41.22 -50.64 6.64
CA ASN A 6 39.94 -50.98 7.22
C ASN A 6 39.21 -49.87 8.01
N THR A 7 38.60 -48.94 7.28
CA THR A 7 37.28 -48.44 7.63
C THR A 7 36.45 -48.05 6.38
N ALA A 8 36.53 -48.88 5.37
CA ALA A 8 35.72 -48.68 4.16
C ALA A 8 34.96 -49.97 3.78
N LEU A 9 34.27 -50.59 4.73
CA LEU A 9 33.41 -51.73 4.39
C LEU A 9 32.35 -52.00 5.48
N PHE A 10 31.51 -50.98 5.77
CA PHE A 10 30.32 -51.22 6.60
C PHE A 10 29.10 -50.37 6.21
N CYS A 11 29.05 -49.90 4.98
CA CYS A 11 27.87 -49.18 4.44
C CYS A 11 27.23 -49.89 3.25
N LEU A 12 27.18 -51.20 3.23
CA LEU A 12 26.58 -51.97 2.13
C LEU A 12 25.60 -53.04 2.59
N ALA A 13 24.90 -52.84 3.68
CA ALA A 13 23.77 -53.70 4.06
C ALA A 13 22.83 -53.03 5.06
N ALA A 14 22.23 -51.92 4.72
CA ALA A 14 20.98 -51.45 5.34
C ALA A 14 20.21 -50.69 4.28
N GLY A 15 19.04 -51.21 3.96
CA GLY A 15 18.18 -50.66 2.92
C GLY A 15 17.82 -49.20 3.15
N SER A 16 17.74 -48.47 2.08
CA SER A 16 16.98 -47.23 1.81
C SER A 16 16.37 -46.55 3.02
N MET A 17 17.14 -46.03 3.95
CA MET A 17 16.82 -44.83 4.70
C MET A 17 17.54 -43.70 3.97
N SER A 18 16.81 -42.95 3.16
CA SER A 18 17.24 -41.66 2.67
C SER A 18 17.39 -40.75 3.88
N CYS A 19 18.59 -40.69 4.45
CA CYS A 19 18.95 -39.58 5.34
C CYS A 19 19.07 -38.33 4.47
N SER A 20 17.97 -37.65 4.24
CA SER A 20 18.01 -36.25 3.85
C SER A 20 18.42 -35.44 5.09
N PHE A 21 19.70 -35.45 5.39
CA PHE A 21 20.25 -34.44 6.26
C PHE A 21 20.16 -33.13 5.49
N SER A 22 19.23 -32.22 5.87
CA SER A 22 19.23 -30.86 5.42
C SER A 22 20.62 -30.30 5.77
N ARG A 23 21.45 -30.00 4.77
CA ARG A 23 22.79 -29.43 4.98
C ARG A 23 22.73 -28.07 5.68
N PHE A 24 21.54 -27.52 5.85
CA PHE A 24 21.23 -26.19 6.41
C PHE A 24 21.25 -26.19 7.95
N ALA A 25 20.91 -27.32 8.60
CA ALA A 25 20.80 -27.43 10.06
C ALA A 25 22.11 -27.28 10.85
N TYR A 26 23.22 -27.03 10.18
CA TYR A 26 24.55 -26.99 10.82
C TYR A 26 25.34 -25.71 10.50
N THR A 27 24.75 -24.72 9.84
CA THR A 27 25.44 -23.48 9.54
C THR A 27 25.26 -22.50 10.68
N PRO A 28 26.32 -22.16 11.44
CA PRO A 28 26.22 -21.24 12.55
C PRO A 28 25.87 -19.83 12.06
N CYS A 29 25.04 -19.14 12.80
CA CYS A 29 24.63 -17.76 12.52
C CYS A 29 24.50 -16.95 13.81
N SER A 30 24.44 -15.64 13.68
CA SER A 30 24.09 -14.71 14.73
C SER A 30 23.05 -13.68 14.26
N THR A 31 22.76 -13.66 12.95
CA THR A 31 21.75 -12.77 12.34
C THR A 31 21.03 -13.51 11.20
N ASN A 32 19.76 -13.14 10.96
CA ASN A 32 18.98 -13.68 9.85
C ASN A 32 19.64 -13.37 8.49
N LYS A 33 20.27 -12.20 8.38
CA LYS A 33 21.01 -11.82 7.17
C LYS A 33 22.09 -12.81 6.80
N GLN A 34 22.86 -13.37 7.75
CA GLN A 34 23.87 -14.37 7.47
C GLN A 34 23.28 -15.63 6.86
N CYS A 35 22.09 -16.04 7.29
CA CYS A 35 21.40 -17.19 6.73
C CYS A 35 20.90 -16.90 5.31
N ARG A 36 20.35 -15.71 5.07
CA ARG A 36 19.94 -15.32 3.73
C ARG A 36 21.10 -15.13 2.76
N ASP A 37 22.23 -14.61 3.21
CA ASP A 37 23.45 -14.51 2.39
C ASP A 37 23.99 -15.89 1.99
N ALA A 38 23.78 -16.91 2.83
CA ALA A 38 24.27 -18.27 2.59
C ALA A 38 23.29 -19.15 1.79
N PHE A 39 21.99 -18.97 1.97
CA PHE A 39 20.95 -19.90 1.50
C PHE A 39 19.81 -19.23 0.71
N GLY A 40 19.83 -17.90 0.59
CA GLY A 40 18.78 -17.15 -0.09
C GLY A 40 17.63 -16.72 0.85
N TRP A 41 16.59 -16.16 0.27
CA TRP A 41 15.41 -15.69 0.98
C TRP A 41 14.71 -16.81 1.78
N GLY A 42 13.98 -16.45 2.83
CA GLY A 42 13.21 -17.39 3.64
C GLY A 42 14.05 -18.27 4.55
N PHE A 43 15.29 -17.85 4.88
CA PHE A 43 16.12 -18.45 5.90
C PHE A 43 16.41 -17.47 7.01
N SER A 44 16.24 -17.92 8.26
CA SER A 44 16.51 -17.13 9.47
C SER A 44 17.42 -17.88 10.44
N CYS A 45 18.01 -17.14 11.37
CA CYS A 45 18.84 -17.68 12.43
C CYS A 45 17.94 -18.04 13.62
N ASN A 46 17.86 -19.32 13.97
CA ASN A 46 17.03 -19.79 15.07
C ASN A 46 17.71 -19.56 16.44
N GLU A 47 17.01 -19.88 17.52
CA GLU A 47 17.51 -19.74 18.90
C GLU A 47 18.77 -20.56 19.19
N GLU A 48 19.00 -21.63 18.45
CA GLU A 48 20.19 -22.49 18.56
C GLU A 48 21.37 -21.93 17.75
N GLN A 49 21.23 -20.73 17.18
CA GLN A 49 22.23 -20.09 16.30
C GLN A 49 22.54 -20.91 15.05
N LEU A 50 21.54 -21.57 14.49
CA LEU A 50 21.60 -22.31 13.24
C LEU A 50 20.62 -21.73 12.23
N CYS A 51 21.05 -21.74 10.95
CA CYS A 51 20.16 -21.31 9.87
C CYS A 51 19.06 -22.36 9.63
N ASP A 52 17.83 -21.91 9.64
CA ASP A 52 16.65 -22.74 9.41
C ASP A 52 15.67 -22.08 8.45
N GLU A 53 14.79 -22.86 7.85
CA GLU A 53 13.75 -22.36 6.97
C GLU A 53 12.66 -21.65 7.75
N VAL A 54 12.29 -20.45 7.28
CA VAL A 54 11.17 -19.70 7.86
C VAL A 54 9.87 -20.39 7.53
N LEU A 55 9.04 -20.61 8.54
CA LEU A 55 7.72 -21.22 8.40
C LEU A 55 6.65 -20.13 8.22
N PRO A 56 5.56 -20.42 7.49
CA PRO A 56 4.44 -19.51 7.38
C PRO A 56 3.79 -19.26 8.76
N THR A 57 3.37 -18.02 9.00
CA THR A 57 2.57 -17.65 10.18
C THR A 57 1.08 -17.62 9.81
N PRO A 58 0.16 -17.65 10.78
CA PRO A 58 -1.28 -17.53 10.50
C PRO A 58 -1.61 -16.25 9.70
N ARG A 59 -0.86 -15.15 9.92
CA ARG A 59 -1.04 -13.86 9.22
C ARG A 59 -0.47 -13.83 7.81
N CYS A 60 0.54 -14.68 7.52
CA CYS A 60 1.31 -14.69 6.27
C CYS A 60 1.29 -16.07 5.60
N LYS A 61 0.13 -16.73 5.62
CA LYS A 61 -0.05 -18.07 5.02
C LYS A 61 -0.34 -18.04 3.53
N ASP A 62 -0.89 -16.94 3.05
CA ASP A 62 -1.27 -16.77 1.66
C ASP A 62 -0.04 -16.37 0.84
N THR A 63 0.23 -17.11 -0.23
CA THR A 63 1.42 -16.90 -1.08
C THR A 63 1.09 -17.08 -2.56
N TYR A 64 1.87 -16.42 -3.41
CA TYR A 64 1.91 -16.73 -4.82
C TYR A 64 3.36 -17.04 -5.26
N PRO A 65 3.61 -18.17 -5.95
CA PRO A 65 2.64 -19.26 -6.12
C PRO A 65 2.22 -19.90 -4.78
N THR A 66 1.10 -20.61 -4.81
CA THR A 66 0.58 -21.27 -3.59
C THR A 66 1.64 -22.19 -2.96
N ASN A 67 1.74 -22.14 -1.64
CA ASN A 67 2.74 -22.88 -0.85
C ASN A 67 4.20 -22.48 -1.16
N LEU A 68 4.46 -21.24 -1.54
CA LEU A 68 5.80 -20.74 -1.83
C LEU A 68 6.78 -21.01 -0.68
N LEU A 69 6.36 -20.75 0.57
CA LEU A 69 7.21 -20.95 1.75
C LEU A 69 7.53 -22.42 2.05
N GLN A 70 6.68 -23.35 1.65
CA GLN A 70 6.91 -24.80 1.78
C GLN A 70 7.72 -25.39 0.62
N ARG A 71 7.88 -24.65 -0.46
CA ARG A 71 8.53 -25.06 -1.71
C ARG A 71 9.69 -24.15 -2.09
N LYS A 72 10.39 -23.60 -1.10
CA LYS A 72 11.48 -22.64 -1.33
C LYS A 72 12.54 -23.15 -2.32
N SER A 73 12.87 -24.43 -2.27
CA SER A 73 13.85 -25.06 -3.19
C SER A 73 13.45 -24.97 -4.67
N ASP A 74 12.19 -24.79 -4.97
CA ASP A 74 11.71 -24.60 -6.36
C ASP A 74 11.87 -23.13 -6.82
N PHE A 75 12.21 -22.24 -5.89
CA PHE A 75 12.28 -20.78 -6.07
C PHE A 75 13.55 -20.17 -5.44
N ASP A 76 14.64 -20.93 -5.38
CA ASP A 76 15.92 -20.50 -4.74
C ASP A 76 16.39 -19.14 -5.25
N ASP A 77 16.22 -18.87 -6.55
CA ASP A 77 16.56 -17.61 -7.20
C ASP A 77 15.38 -16.64 -7.28
N GLY A 78 14.27 -16.91 -6.59
CA GLY A 78 13.04 -16.11 -6.63
C GLY A 78 13.25 -14.69 -6.13
N ILE A 79 12.50 -13.77 -6.71
CA ILE A 79 12.40 -12.39 -6.25
C ILE A 79 11.13 -12.28 -5.42
N ILE A 80 11.27 -12.14 -4.11
CA ILE A 80 10.13 -12.17 -3.20
C ILE A 80 9.74 -10.77 -2.78
N ILE A 81 8.46 -10.46 -2.96
CA ILE A 81 7.82 -9.19 -2.57
C ILE A 81 6.83 -9.50 -1.44
N GLY A 82 6.82 -8.68 -0.41
CA GLY A 82 5.80 -8.71 0.64
C GLY A 82 4.59 -7.88 0.24
N LEU A 83 3.38 -8.38 0.46
CA LEU A 83 2.17 -7.56 0.49
C LEU A 83 1.68 -7.49 1.92
N GLN A 84 1.44 -6.27 2.42
CA GLN A 84 1.00 -6.02 3.78
C GLN A 84 -0.22 -5.08 3.78
N PHE A 85 -1.40 -5.64 4.02
CA PHE A 85 -2.66 -4.90 4.06
C PHE A 85 -3.56 -5.43 5.16
N ASP A 86 -4.44 -4.60 5.67
CA ASP A 86 -5.64 -5.06 6.36
C ASP A 86 -6.56 -5.70 5.31
N LYS A 87 -6.75 -6.99 5.42
CA LYS A 87 -7.49 -7.73 4.39
C LYS A 87 -8.97 -7.39 4.38
N VAL A 88 -9.51 -6.92 5.49
CA VAL A 88 -10.94 -6.54 5.58
C VAL A 88 -11.18 -5.22 4.86
N ASP A 89 -10.32 -4.22 5.11
CA ASP A 89 -10.55 -2.86 4.61
C ASP A 89 -9.88 -2.60 3.26
N PHE A 90 -8.79 -3.33 2.90
CA PHE A 90 -7.96 -3.06 1.72
C PHE A 90 -7.74 -4.28 0.81
N GLU A 91 -8.75 -5.16 0.70
CA GLU A 91 -8.67 -6.34 -0.18
C GLU A 91 -8.58 -5.95 -1.66
N ALA A 92 -9.22 -4.87 -2.06
CA ALA A 92 -9.20 -4.38 -3.44
C ALA A 92 -7.78 -3.98 -3.86
N GLU A 93 -7.08 -3.22 -3.03
CA GLU A 93 -5.71 -2.76 -3.25
C GLU A 93 -4.72 -3.94 -3.23
N MET A 94 -4.88 -4.86 -2.28
CA MET A 94 -4.06 -6.08 -2.21
C MET A 94 -4.21 -6.93 -3.47
N ASN A 95 -5.43 -7.08 -3.98
CA ASN A 95 -5.72 -7.80 -5.22
C ASN A 95 -5.10 -7.10 -6.44
N ALA A 96 -5.13 -5.77 -6.48
CA ALA A 96 -4.53 -5.00 -7.56
C ALA A 96 -3.00 -5.13 -7.58
N ALA A 97 -2.35 -5.08 -6.44
CA ALA A 97 -0.91 -5.33 -6.32
C ALA A 97 -0.55 -6.78 -6.71
N GLU A 98 -1.35 -7.76 -6.30
CA GLU A 98 -1.15 -9.16 -6.71
C GLU A 98 -1.29 -9.35 -8.21
N LEU A 99 -2.21 -8.63 -8.89
CA LEU A 99 -2.40 -8.70 -10.33
C LEU A 99 -1.10 -8.40 -11.08
N ALA A 100 -0.35 -7.37 -10.68
CA ALA A 100 0.91 -7.00 -11.31
C ALA A 100 1.92 -8.16 -11.30
N VAL A 101 2.04 -8.86 -10.17
CA VAL A 101 2.93 -10.02 -10.06
C VAL A 101 2.43 -11.21 -10.89
N HIS A 102 1.13 -11.44 -10.96
CA HIS A 102 0.58 -12.44 -11.88
C HIS A 102 0.90 -12.12 -13.34
N GLN A 103 0.86 -10.83 -13.71
CA GLN A 103 1.13 -10.39 -15.08
C GLN A 103 2.60 -10.55 -15.45
N VAL A 104 3.54 -10.16 -14.57
CA VAL A 104 4.97 -10.32 -14.85
C VAL A 104 5.36 -11.80 -14.93
N MET A 105 4.72 -12.67 -14.14
CA MET A 105 4.96 -14.11 -14.19
C MET A 105 4.44 -14.77 -15.47
N ARG A 106 3.37 -14.27 -16.09
CA ARG A 106 2.94 -14.71 -17.44
C ARG A 106 3.96 -14.35 -18.52
N ASN A 107 4.83 -13.37 -18.26
CA ASN A 107 5.92 -12.92 -19.12
C ASN A 107 7.29 -13.48 -18.70
N GLU A 108 7.32 -14.66 -18.09
CA GLU A 108 8.53 -15.41 -17.71
C GLU A 108 9.41 -14.73 -16.63
N GLY A 109 8.86 -13.77 -15.90
CA GLY A 109 9.57 -13.08 -14.81
C GLY A 109 10.72 -12.20 -15.27
N LEU A 110 11.82 -12.16 -14.51
CA LEU A 110 13.00 -11.33 -14.77
C LEU A 110 14.20 -12.20 -15.12
N ALA A 111 14.63 -12.20 -16.36
CA ALA A 111 15.82 -12.97 -16.81
C ALA A 111 15.78 -14.46 -16.38
N GLY A 112 14.59 -15.08 -16.45
CA GLY A 112 14.34 -16.46 -16.03
C GLY A 112 14.12 -16.65 -14.52
N ARG A 113 14.17 -15.61 -13.72
CA ARG A 113 13.85 -15.63 -12.28
C ARG A 113 12.36 -15.41 -12.06
N SER A 114 11.80 -16.22 -11.19
CA SER A 114 10.39 -16.10 -10.82
C SER A 114 10.16 -15.01 -9.78
N TYR A 115 9.04 -14.30 -9.88
CA TYR A 115 8.53 -13.48 -8.78
C TYR A 115 7.65 -14.31 -7.86
N GLY A 116 7.73 -14.03 -6.56
CA GLY A 116 6.86 -14.60 -5.56
C GLY A 116 6.30 -13.55 -4.62
N LEU A 117 5.12 -13.84 -4.06
CA LEU A 117 4.48 -13.00 -3.05
C LEU A 117 4.34 -13.76 -1.74
N VAL A 118 4.64 -13.06 -0.64
CA VAL A 118 4.17 -13.42 0.70
C VAL A 118 3.14 -12.37 1.10
N LYS A 119 1.88 -12.79 1.20
CA LYS A 119 0.76 -11.91 1.52
C LYS A 119 0.44 -12.02 3.00
N CYS A 120 0.50 -10.91 3.69
CA CYS A 120 0.29 -10.82 5.12
C CYS A 120 -0.85 -9.84 5.44
N THR A 121 -1.63 -10.18 6.48
CA THR A 121 -2.65 -9.29 7.01
C THR A 121 -2.21 -8.69 8.34
N ASN A 122 -2.42 -7.38 8.49
CA ASN A 122 -2.15 -6.63 9.71
C ASN A 122 -3.43 -6.26 10.49
N GLU A 123 -4.57 -6.87 10.16
CA GLU A 123 -5.84 -6.68 10.87
C GLU A 123 -5.77 -7.18 12.33
N ALA A 124 -6.53 -6.57 13.23
CA ALA A 124 -6.77 -7.11 14.56
C ALA A 124 -7.77 -8.26 14.47
N ASN A 125 -7.28 -9.52 14.53
CA ASN A 125 -8.14 -10.69 14.42
C ASN A 125 -7.71 -11.79 15.41
N PRO A 126 -8.53 -12.13 16.41
CA PRO A 126 -8.19 -13.14 17.43
C PRO A 126 -8.04 -14.56 16.88
N GLU A 127 -8.43 -14.83 15.63
CA GLU A 127 -8.18 -16.12 14.98
C GLU A 127 -6.69 -16.30 14.60
N TYR A 128 -5.95 -15.23 14.48
CA TYR A 128 -4.52 -15.28 14.18
C TYR A 128 -3.67 -15.30 15.45
N ASP A 129 -3.93 -14.34 16.35
CA ASP A 129 -3.24 -14.15 17.63
C ASP A 129 -3.99 -13.08 18.48
N ALA A 130 -3.35 -12.63 19.55
CA ALA A 130 -3.92 -11.62 20.46
C ALA A 130 -3.38 -10.20 20.21
N PHE A 131 -2.70 -9.96 19.08
CA PHE A 131 -2.14 -8.65 18.77
C PHE A 131 -3.25 -7.63 18.48
N SER A 132 -3.05 -6.42 18.96
CA SER A 132 -3.71 -5.24 18.41
C SER A 132 -3.31 -5.04 16.96
N GLN A 133 -4.01 -4.16 16.24
CA GLN A 133 -3.68 -3.88 14.85
C GLN A 133 -2.28 -3.29 14.70
N ASP A 134 -1.85 -2.41 15.62
CA ASP A 134 -0.51 -1.81 15.60
C ASP A 134 0.57 -2.85 15.86
N GLU A 135 0.38 -3.73 16.85
CA GLU A 135 1.30 -4.83 17.12
C GLU A 135 1.38 -5.79 15.94
N ALA A 136 0.26 -6.10 15.30
CA ALA A 136 0.19 -6.95 14.12
C ALA A 136 0.92 -6.29 12.93
N ASN A 137 0.76 -4.98 12.75
CA ASN A 137 1.42 -4.22 11.70
C ASN A 137 2.95 -4.31 11.80
N VAL A 138 3.50 -4.03 12.98
CA VAL A 138 4.94 -4.11 13.25
C VAL A 138 5.44 -5.56 13.11
N TYR A 139 4.74 -6.53 13.69
CA TYR A 139 5.11 -7.94 13.62
C TYR A 139 5.19 -8.44 12.17
N VAL A 140 4.20 -8.14 11.35
CA VAL A 140 4.15 -8.54 9.93
C VAL A 140 5.28 -7.89 9.13
N SER A 141 5.53 -6.59 9.37
CA SER A 141 6.63 -5.87 8.71
C SER A 141 7.98 -6.50 9.02
N GLU A 142 8.26 -6.77 10.30
CA GLU A 142 9.51 -7.42 10.71
C GLU A 142 9.61 -8.87 10.19
N TYR A 143 8.54 -9.63 10.17
CA TYR A 143 8.52 -10.96 9.59
C TYR A 143 8.90 -10.94 8.09
N LEU A 144 8.29 -10.05 7.31
CA LEU A 144 8.60 -9.90 5.88
C LEU A 144 10.04 -9.45 5.65
N ALA A 145 10.48 -8.42 6.36
CA ALA A 145 11.80 -7.81 6.13
C ALA A 145 12.94 -8.64 6.74
N ASN A 146 12.80 -9.07 8.00
CA ASN A 146 13.88 -9.70 8.74
C ASN A 146 13.91 -11.22 8.62
N GLU A 147 12.76 -11.90 8.65
CA GLU A 147 12.74 -13.36 8.59
C GLU A 147 12.72 -13.85 7.14
N ILE A 148 11.73 -13.44 6.34
CA ILE A 148 11.65 -13.81 4.92
C ILE A 148 12.76 -13.14 4.11
N GLY A 149 13.02 -11.85 4.36
CA GLY A 149 14.03 -11.07 3.63
C GLY A 149 13.52 -10.62 2.27
N VAL A 150 12.28 -10.11 2.20
CA VAL A 150 11.73 -9.52 0.98
C VAL A 150 12.52 -8.27 0.58
N VAL A 151 12.63 -8.01 -0.71
CA VAL A 151 13.33 -6.81 -1.22
C VAL A 151 12.51 -5.54 -1.01
N ALA A 152 11.19 -5.68 -1.02
CA ALA A 152 10.24 -4.61 -0.80
C ALA A 152 8.94 -5.14 -0.18
N ILE A 153 8.25 -4.26 0.55
CA ILE A 153 6.89 -4.44 1.04
C ILE A 153 6.00 -3.46 0.28
N VAL A 154 4.96 -3.94 -0.40
CA VAL A 154 3.89 -3.12 -0.96
C VAL A 154 2.79 -3.03 0.10
N GLY A 155 2.43 -1.80 0.48
CA GLY A 155 1.68 -1.49 1.68
C GLY A 155 2.62 -1.08 2.84
N PRO A 156 2.10 -0.87 4.07
CA PRO A 156 0.68 -0.87 4.44
C PRO A 156 -0.13 0.25 3.79
N ALA A 157 -1.43 0.30 4.10
CA ALA A 157 -2.35 1.24 3.47
C ALA A 157 -2.38 2.61 4.18
N THR A 158 -2.65 2.68 5.47
CA THR A 158 -2.84 3.95 6.17
C THR A 158 -1.52 4.59 6.58
N SER A 159 -1.50 5.90 6.71
CA SER A 159 -0.28 6.66 7.02
C SER A 159 0.33 6.26 8.37
N ASP A 160 -0.49 5.98 9.37
CA ASP A 160 -0.05 5.51 10.70
C ASP A 160 0.68 4.17 10.62
N ARG A 161 0.12 3.25 9.83
CA ARG A 161 0.70 1.92 9.62
C ARG A 161 1.97 1.97 8.79
N VAL A 162 2.05 2.90 7.83
CA VAL A 162 3.26 3.12 7.03
C VAL A 162 4.39 3.67 7.90
N ASP A 163 4.11 4.66 8.75
CA ASP A 163 5.08 5.22 9.71
C ASP A 163 5.66 4.11 10.60
N ALA A 164 4.79 3.36 11.29
CA ALA A 164 5.20 2.27 12.16
C ALA A 164 5.94 1.14 11.42
N ALA A 165 5.49 0.76 10.23
CA ALA A 165 6.13 -0.28 9.42
C ALA A 165 7.52 0.15 8.96
N TYR A 166 7.66 1.37 8.43
CA TYR A 166 8.93 1.91 7.97
C TYR A 166 9.96 1.94 9.10
N LEU A 167 9.62 2.51 10.26
CA LEU A 167 10.49 2.55 11.43
C LEU A 167 10.89 1.17 11.94
N ALA A 168 10.04 0.17 11.77
CA ALA A 168 10.36 -1.21 12.15
C ALA A 168 11.39 -1.85 11.19
N VAL A 169 11.35 -1.51 9.88
CA VAL A 169 12.09 -2.27 8.85
C VAL A 169 13.26 -1.52 8.20
N GLU A 170 13.41 -0.20 8.37
CA GLU A 170 14.49 0.60 7.75
C GLU A 170 15.87 0.00 8.02
N LYS A 171 16.10 -0.48 9.26
CA LYS A 171 17.34 -1.14 9.71
C LYS A 171 17.70 -2.40 8.92
N TYR A 172 16.76 -3.01 8.22
CA TYR A 172 16.97 -4.19 7.39
C TYR A 172 17.22 -3.85 5.92
N GLY A 173 17.04 -2.59 5.54
CA GLY A 173 17.23 -2.11 4.18
C GLY A 173 16.13 -2.59 3.22
N THR A 174 14.94 -2.87 3.71
CA THR A 174 13.76 -3.25 2.92
C THR A 174 13.02 -2.00 2.49
N LEU A 175 12.68 -1.89 1.21
CA LEU A 175 11.89 -0.79 0.70
C LEU A 175 10.42 -0.95 1.11
N VAL A 176 9.81 0.13 1.58
CA VAL A 176 8.35 0.23 1.81
C VAL A 176 7.74 1.07 0.70
N MET A 177 6.74 0.52 0.01
CA MET A 177 6.01 1.17 -1.09
C MET A 177 4.53 1.23 -0.73
N SER A 178 4.07 2.34 -0.18
CA SER A 178 2.64 2.50 0.13
C SER A 178 1.85 3.03 -1.07
N PRO A 179 0.74 2.39 -1.43
CA PRO A 179 -0.11 2.87 -2.51
C PRO A 179 -1.15 3.92 -2.09
N THR A 180 -1.42 4.07 -0.80
CA THR A 180 -2.62 4.77 -0.31
C THR A 180 -2.34 5.81 0.78
N ALA A 181 -1.16 5.76 1.41
CA ALA A 181 -0.83 6.69 2.49
C ALA A 181 -0.49 8.07 1.94
N THR A 182 -1.22 9.09 2.37
CA THR A 182 -1.17 10.44 1.80
C THR A 182 -0.63 11.51 2.75
N SER A 183 -0.44 11.19 4.05
CA SER A 183 0.03 12.19 5.01
C SER A 183 1.32 12.88 4.57
N PRO A 184 1.37 14.23 4.57
CA PRO A 184 2.59 15.00 4.31
C PRO A 184 3.74 14.68 5.29
N SER A 185 3.43 14.21 6.51
CA SER A 185 4.45 13.85 7.50
C SER A 185 5.35 12.70 7.05
N LEU A 186 4.88 11.83 6.17
CA LEU A 186 5.66 10.72 5.63
C LEU A 186 6.78 11.17 4.68
N THR A 187 6.63 12.32 4.02
CA THR A 187 7.65 12.88 3.12
C THR A 187 8.97 13.13 3.85
N GLU A 188 8.91 13.55 5.11
CA GLU A 188 10.09 13.85 5.91
C GLU A 188 10.59 12.66 6.75
N LEU A 189 9.80 11.60 6.89
CA LEU A 189 10.09 10.45 7.74
C LEU A 189 11.38 9.74 7.33
N ASP A 190 11.60 9.56 6.03
CA ASP A 190 12.82 8.99 5.45
C ASP A 190 13.87 10.09 5.09
N GLY A 191 13.56 11.33 5.41
CA GLY A 191 14.33 12.51 5.05
C GLY A 191 14.19 12.89 3.58
N VAL A 192 14.54 14.13 3.25
CA VAL A 192 14.54 14.60 1.85
C VAL A 192 15.66 13.92 1.08
N ARG A 193 15.33 13.18 0.04
CA ARG A 193 16.24 12.35 -0.75
C ARG A 193 16.40 12.90 -2.16
N SER A 194 17.38 13.74 -2.35
CA SER A 194 17.69 14.36 -3.66
C SER A 194 18.80 13.66 -4.44
N THR A 195 19.45 12.64 -3.86
CA THR A 195 20.59 11.98 -4.50
C THR A 195 20.22 10.61 -5.04
N TYR A 196 20.88 10.22 -6.15
CA TYR A 196 20.76 8.86 -6.69
C TYR A 196 21.30 7.81 -5.72
N ASP A 197 22.38 8.09 -5.00
CA ASP A 197 23.07 7.12 -4.15
C ASP A 197 22.25 6.77 -2.90
N ASP A 198 21.44 7.70 -2.41
CA ASP A 198 20.57 7.53 -1.24
C ASP A 198 19.17 8.09 -1.55
N PRO A 199 18.35 7.35 -2.31
CA PRO A 199 17.01 7.79 -2.71
C PRO A 199 15.94 7.54 -1.65
N GLY A 200 16.32 7.03 -0.46
CA GLY A 200 15.40 6.62 0.59
C GLY A 200 14.80 5.22 0.37
N LEU A 201 14.14 4.73 1.41
CA LEU A 201 13.48 3.40 1.42
C LEU A 201 11.99 3.47 1.66
N LEU A 202 11.43 4.67 1.88
CA LEU A 202 10.01 4.92 1.95
C LEU A 202 9.55 5.61 0.67
N TRP A 203 8.66 4.96 -0.07
CA TRP A 203 8.10 5.44 -1.32
C TRP A 203 6.59 5.27 -1.32
N ARG A 204 5.89 6.07 -2.11
CA ARG A 204 4.44 5.95 -2.28
C ARG A 204 4.02 6.30 -3.71
N THR A 205 2.89 5.74 -4.15
CA THR A 205 2.27 6.10 -5.42
C THR A 205 1.14 7.12 -5.24
N ALA A 206 0.51 7.17 -4.05
CA ALA A 206 -0.44 8.22 -3.72
C ALA A 206 0.26 9.58 -3.52
N PRO A 207 -0.34 10.69 -3.98
CA PRO A 207 0.19 12.03 -3.74
C PRO A 207 0.01 12.43 -2.26
N PRO A 208 0.83 13.37 -1.74
CA PRO A 208 0.61 13.93 -0.41
C PRO A 208 -0.62 14.85 -0.37
N ASP A 209 -1.23 14.95 0.83
CA ASP A 209 -2.46 15.69 1.10
C ASP A 209 -2.35 17.21 1.01
N ASP A 210 -1.16 17.76 0.74
CA ASP A 210 -1.00 19.22 0.58
C ASP A 210 -1.90 19.78 -0.52
N LEU A 211 -2.03 19.05 -1.64
CA LEU A 211 -2.96 19.48 -2.71
C LEU A 211 -4.40 19.23 -2.30
N GLN A 212 -4.71 18.08 -1.70
CA GLN A 212 -6.07 17.72 -1.31
C GLN A 212 -6.65 18.71 -0.31
N GLY A 213 -5.89 19.10 0.73
CA GLY A 213 -6.33 20.07 1.71
C GLY A 213 -6.63 21.43 1.11
N ARG A 214 -5.82 21.89 0.13
CA ARG A 214 -6.11 23.12 -0.63
C ARG A 214 -7.37 22.99 -1.47
N VAL A 215 -7.52 21.90 -2.21
CA VAL A 215 -8.71 21.65 -3.06
C VAL A 215 -9.97 21.61 -2.21
N LEU A 216 -9.97 20.93 -1.06
CA LEU A 216 -11.07 20.95 -0.10
C LEU A 216 -11.42 22.37 0.31
N SER A 217 -10.42 23.16 0.71
CA SER A 217 -10.61 24.55 1.11
C SER A 217 -11.22 25.39 -0.01
N ASP A 218 -10.63 25.34 -1.20
CA ASP A 218 -11.07 26.17 -2.33
C ASP A 218 -12.48 25.79 -2.79
N TYR A 219 -12.77 24.48 -2.84
CA TYR A 219 -14.07 23.98 -3.23
C TYR A 219 -15.16 24.41 -2.21
N LEU A 220 -14.92 24.21 -0.91
CA LEU A 220 -15.88 24.61 0.13
C LEU A 220 -16.15 26.13 0.10
N LYS A 221 -15.12 26.94 -0.11
CA LYS A 221 -15.26 28.39 -0.28
C LYS A 221 -16.07 28.75 -1.52
N SER A 222 -15.90 28.04 -2.63
CA SER A 222 -16.66 28.27 -3.87
C SER A 222 -18.16 27.96 -3.72
N GLU A 223 -18.48 27.07 -2.79
CA GLU A 223 -19.85 26.68 -2.41
C GLU A 223 -20.46 27.57 -1.31
N ASP A 224 -19.85 28.74 -1.03
CA ASP A 224 -20.24 29.68 0.02
C ASP A 224 -20.27 29.13 1.45
N ILE A 225 -19.57 28.00 1.71
CA ILE A 225 -19.36 27.44 3.04
C ILE A 225 -18.37 28.30 3.80
N LYS A 226 -18.74 28.69 5.03
CA LYS A 226 -17.93 29.57 5.89
C LYS A 226 -17.60 28.97 7.23
N GLN A 227 -18.41 28.06 7.72
CA GLN A 227 -18.26 27.46 9.02
C GLN A 227 -18.29 25.94 8.85
N VAL A 228 -17.18 25.27 9.20
CA VAL A 228 -17.00 23.83 9.05
C VAL A 228 -16.75 23.18 10.40
N ALA A 229 -17.49 22.13 10.71
CA ALA A 229 -17.08 21.18 11.75
C ALA A 229 -16.22 20.12 11.10
N LEU A 230 -14.96 20.03 11.49
CA LEU A 230 -13.99 19.03 11.02
C LEU A 230 -13.95 17.88 12.02
N VAL A 231 -14.69 16.80 11.72
CA VAL A 231 -14.62 15.54 12.47
C VAL A 231 -13.46 14.73 11.89
N VAL A 232 -12.38 14.63 12.63
CA VAL A 232 -11.08 14.18 12.11
C VAL A 232 -10.46 13.12 13.00
N GLU A 233 -9.97 12.03 12.41
CA GLU A 233 -9.24 11.01 13.17
C GLU A 233 -7.94 11.58 13.73
N GLU A 234 -7.58 11.14 14.93
CA GLU A 234 -6.25 11.39 15.51
C GLU A 234 -5.22 10.51 14.81
N GLY A 235 -4.01 11.04 14.58
CA GLY A 235 -2.91 10.31 13.95
C GLY A 235 -2.31 11.04 12.76
N PRO A 236 -1.26 10.49 12.14
CA PRO A 236 -0.51 11.10 11.04
C PRO A 236 -1.37 11.55 9.87
N TYR A 237 -2.37 10.77 9.44
CA TYR A 237 -3.23 11.14 8.31
C TYR A 237 -4.17 12.29 8.68
N GLY A 238 -5.12 12.04 9.59
CA GLY A 238 -6.17 13.02 9.88
C GLY A 238 -5.62 14.32 10.43
N THR A 239 -4.64 14.25 11.35
CA THR A 239 -4.01 15.44 11.92
C THR A 239 -3.33 16.29 10.85
N ALA A 240 -2.57 15.67 9.92
CA ALA A 240 -1.84 16.45 8.90
C ALA A 240 -2.78 17.07 7.87
N LEU A 241 -3.75 16.31 7.34
CA LEU A 241 -4.76 16.85 6.42
C LEU A 241 -5.60 17.94 7.09
N GLY A 242 -5.99 17.73 8.35
CA GLY A 242 -6.74 18.73 9.12
C GLY A 242 -5.98 20.05 9.31
N VAL A 243 -4.66 19.97 9.52
CA VAL A 243 -3.78 21.15 9.60
C VAL A 243 -3.71 21.87 8.27
N VAL A 244 -3.47 21.17 7.15
CA VAL A 244 -3.41 21.75 5.81
C VAL A 244 -4.76 22.41 5.48
N PHE A 245 -5.86 21.68 5.62
CA PHE A 245 -7.20 22.20 5.35
C PHE A 245 -7.51 23.47 6.18
N SER A 246 -7.27 23.42 7.49
CA SER A 246 -7.56 24.57 8.37
C SER A 246 -6.71 25.79 8.01
N ALA A 247 -5.42 25.59 7.73
CA ALA A 247 -4.52 26.68 7.35
C ALA A 247 -4.95 27.38 6.06
N GLU A 248 -5.47 26.61 5.09
CA GLU A 248 -5.95 27.14 3.83
C GLU A 248 -7.39 27.72 3.95
N PHE A 249 -8.26 27.12 4.78
CA PHE A 249 -9.67 27.53 4.86
C PHE A 249 -9.90 28.73 5.76
N GLU A 250 -9.21 28.84 6.89
CA GLU A 250 -9.44 29.88 7.89
C GLU A 250 -9.02 31.27 7.39
N GLY A 251 -9.78 32.28 7.78
CA GLY A 251 -9.58 33.68 7.41
C GLY A 251 -10.75 34.22 6.60
N ASP A 252 -10.81 35.54 6.45
CA ASP A 252 -11.88 36.25 5.74
C ASP A 252 -13.31 35.94 6.24
N GLY A 253 -13.42 35.49 7.50
CA GLY A 253 -14.68 35.09 8.12
C GLY A 253 -14.99 33.60 8.05
N ASN A 254 -14.12 32.79 7.45
CA ASN A 254 -14.22 31.33 7.48
C ASN A 254 -13.59 30.76 8.76
N THR A 255 -14.21 29.74 9.34
CA THR A 255 -13.78 29.11 10.59
C THR A 255 -13.89 27.59 10.53
N VAL A 256 -12.99 26.91 11.23
CA VAL A 256 -12.99 25.46 11.40
C VAL A 256 -13.12 25.13 12.90
N ASP A 257 -14.10 24.30 13.24
CA ASP A 257 -14.27 23.72 14.56
C ASP A 257 -13.72 22.29 14.53
N GLN A 258 -12.51 22.07 15.06
CA GLN A 258 -11.84 20.77 15.01
C GLN A 258 -12.38 19.85 16.09
N LEU A 259 -12.83 18.66 15.69
CA LEU A 259 -13.45 17.65 16.53
C LEU A 259 -12.69 16.32 16.35
N PRO A 260 -11.52 16.16 17.02
CA PRO A 260 -10.71 14.96 16.87
C PRO A 260 -11.34 13.75 17.56
N PHE A 261 -11.19 12.55 16.93
CA PHE A 261 -11.64 11.28 17.50
C PHE A 261 -10.57 10.19 17.30
N GLU A 262 -10.58 9.19 18.18
CA GLU A 262 -9.74 8.01 18.06
C GLU A 262 -10.34 7.05 16.99
N ALA A 263 -9.57 6.70 15.96
CA ALA A 263 -10.01 5.79 14.90
C ALA A 263 -10.48 4.44 15.45
N LYS A 264 -11.53 3.87 14.84
CA LYS A 264 -12.19 2.63 15.28
C LYS A 264 -12.75 2.69 16.71
N ASN A 265 -12.99 3.87 17.22
CA ASN A 265 -13.63 4.08 18.52
C ASN A 265 -15.02 4.71 18.33
N ALA A 266 -16.04 3.87 18.12
CA ALA A 266 -17.41 4.24 17.88
C ALA A 266 -17.97 5.23 18.93
N SER A 267 -17.67 5.04 20.21
CA SER A 267 -18.17 5.91 21.28
C SER A 267 -17.51 7.29 21.26
N ASP A 268 -16.29 7.39 20.83
CA ASP A 268 -15.59 8.65 20.65
C ASP A 268 -16.11 9.40 19.41
N LEU A 269 -16.21 8.67 18.27
CA LEU A 269 -16.80 9.19 17.04
C LEU A 269 -18.20 9.75 17.26
N SER A 270 -19.09 8.98 17.90
CA SER A 270 -20.47 9.40 18.21
C SER A 270 -20.52 10.70 19.03
N ARG A 271 -19.59 10.87 19.98
CA ARG A 271 -19.47 12.10 20.77
C ARG A 271 -19.09 13.30 19.91
N GLN A 272 -18.20 13.15 18.95
CA GLN A 272 -17.78 14.23 18.04
C GLN A 272 -18.87 14.55 17.02
N ILE A 273 -19.63 13.55 16.58
CA ILE A 273 -20.83 13.77 15.73
C ILE A 273 -21.87 14.60 16.49
N ASP A 274 -22.13 14.29 17.74
CA ASP A 274 -23.04 15.11 18.58
C ASP A 274 -22.55 16.55 18.74
N ALA A 275 -21.22 16.75 18.89
CA ALA A 275 -20.64 18.08 18.95
C ALA A 275 -20.80 18.83 17.62
N ALA A 276 -20.51 18.19 16.46
CA ALA A 276 -20.73 18.75 15.14
C ALA A 276 -22.20 19.09 14.86
N GLY A 277 -23.12 18.24 15.32
CA GLY A 277 -24.55 18.47 15.24
C GLY A 277 -24.99 19.70 16.02
N SER A 278 -24.41 19.91 17.19
CA SER A 278 -24.71 21.05 18.09
C SER A 278 -24.04 22.35 17.65
N ALA A 279 -23.03 22.31 16.81
CA ALA A 279 -22.31 23.47 16.31
C ALA A 279 -23.13 24.24 15.26
N ASN A 280 -22.97 25.58 15.25
CA ASN A 280 -23.58 26.43 14.21
C ASN A 280 -22.66 26.46 13.00
N VAL A 281 -22.68 25.39 12.19
CA VAL A 281 -21.82 25.22 11.02
C VAL A 281 -22.63 24.96 9.75
N ASP A 282 -22.10 25.39 8.60
CA ASP A 282 -22.71 25.21 7.29
C ASP A 282 -22.50 23.77 6.77
N ALA A 283 -21.36 23.18 7.12
CA ALA A 283 -20.96 21.85 6.64
C ALA A 283 -20.22 21.06 7.72
N VAL A 284 -20.20 19.74 7.52
CA VAL A 284 -19.33 18.82 8.25
C VAL A 284 -18.35 18.22 7.25
N LEU A 285 -17.05 18.29 7.54
CA LEU A 285 -16.00 17.59 6.86
C LEU A 285 -15.56 16.41 7.73
N PHE A 286 -15.69 15.21 7.20
CA PHE A 286 -15.28 13.96 7.86
C PHE A 286 -13.97 13.45 7.26
N VAL A 287 -13.01 13.15 8.11
CA VAL A 287 -11.68 12.66 7.73
C VAL A 287 -11.32 11.44 8.59
N SER A 288 -11.31 10.28 7.97
CA SER A 288 -10.78 9.03 8.54
C SER A 288 -10.17 8.18 7.44
N SER A 289 -9.10 7.46 7.77
CA SER A 289 -8.48 6.44 6.92
C SER A 289 -9.14 5.07 7.06
N GLU A 290 -10.03 4.92 8.04
CA GLU A 290 -10.70 3.66 8.36
C GLU A 290 -12.11 3.63 7.75
N LYS A 291 -12.34 2.68 6.88
CA LYS A 291 -13.61 2.47 6.18
C LYS A 291 -14.79 2.33 7.12
N SER A 292 -14.61 1.57 8.22
CA SER A 292 -15.64 1.38 9.23
C SER A 292 -16.13 2.67 9.87
N ASP A 293 -15.23 3.66 10.06
CA ASP A 293 -15.59 4.94 10.65
C ASP A 293 -16.43 5.78 9.70
N SER A 294 -16.15 5.73 8.38
CA SER A 294 -16.93 6.40 7.34
C SER A 294 -18.36 5.86 7.26
N VAL A 295 -18.50 4.53 7.35
CA VAL A 295 -19.80 3.84 7.40
C VAL A 295 -20.58 4.23 8.65
N GLU A 296 -19.95 4.16 9.82
CA GLU A 296 -20.56 4.53 11.09
C GLU A 296 -20.97 5.99 11.16
N PHE A 297 -20.10 6.89 10.66
CA PHE A 297 -20.40 8.32 10.58
C PHE A 297 -21.69 8.58 9.79
N LEU A 298 -21.84 7.99 8.60
CA LEU A 298 -23.06 8.17 7.78
C LEU A 298 -24.29 7.61 8.44
N GLN A 299 -24.23 6.42 9.04
CA GLN A 299 -25.38 5.83 9.75
C GLN A 299 -25.81 6.71 10.91
N GLU A 300 -24.87 7.22 11.69
CA GLU A 300 -25.20 8.11 12.80
C GLU A 300 -25.72 9.48 12.35
N VAL A 301 -25.24 10.02 11.24
CA VAL A 301 -25.72 11.28 10.67
C VAL A 301 -27.19 11.17 10.22
N VAL A 302 -27.56 10.06 9.57
CA VAL A 302 -28.95 9.81 9.12
C VAL A 302 -29.93 9.76 10.32
N ASP A 303 -29.50 9.17 11.43
CA ASP A 303 -30.33 9.08 12.64
C ASP A 303 -30.49 10.41 13.40
N ARG A 304 -29.83 11.49 12.95
CA ARG A 304 -29.82 12.80 13.62
C ARG A 304 -30.37 13.92 12.74
N PRO A 305 -31.63 14.34 12.89
CA PRO A 305 -32.27 15.38 12.05
C PRO A 305 -31.55 16.74 12.02
N VAL A 306 -30.62 16.98 12.94
CA VAL A 306 -29.82 18.21 12.97
C VAL A 306 -28.86 18.30 11.75
N PHE A 307 -28.60 17.20 11.07
CA PHE A 307 -27.78 17.15 9.85
C PHE A 307 -28.58 17.28 8.55
N ASP A 308 -29.92 17.28 8.56
CA ASP A 308 -30.75 17.33 7.34
C ASP A 308 -30.45 18.54 6.47
N LEU A 309 -30.01 19.65 7.06
CA LEU A 309 -29.69 20.91 6.37
C LEU A 309 -28.19 21.19 6.23
N LYS A 310 -27.33 20.29 6.74
CA LYS A 310 -25.87 20.46 6.63
C LYS A 310 -25.33 19.74 5.38
N ARG A 311 -24.34 20.36 4.74
CA ARG A 311 -23.56 19.69 3.69
C ARG A 311 -22.59 18.72 4.35
N ILE A 312 -22.37 17.58 3.72
CA ILE A 312 -21.47 16.52 4.21
C ILE A 312 -20.34 16.35 3.20
N PHE A 313 -19.13 16.52 3.68
CA PHE A 313 -17.93 16.33 2.88
C PHE A 313 -17.06 15.25 3.49
N PHE A 314 -16.42 14.48 2.61
CA PHE A 314 -15.42 13.49 2.99
C PHE A 314 -14.07 13.84 2.38
N ALA A 315 -13.00 13.39 3.05
CA ALA A 315 -11.72 13.24 2.41
C ALA A 315 -11.69 11.93 1.60
N ASP A 316 -10.54 11.58 1.06
CA ASP A 316 -10.32 10.43 0.18
C ASP A 316 -10.66 9.08 0.81
N GLY A 317 -10.40 8.90 2.12
CA GLY A 317 -10.75 7.69 2.86
C GLY A 317 -12.25 7.38 2.92
N GLY A 318 -13.11 8.37 2.66
CA GLY A 318 -14.56 8.19 2.56
C GLY A 318 -15.07 7.80 1.17
N LYS A 319 -14.22 7.79 0.14
CA LYS A 319 -14.61 7.36 -1.21
C LYS A 319 -14.51 5.83 -1.34
N ASP A 320 -15.43 5.13 -0.72
CA ASP A 320 -15.55 3.67 -0.80
C ASP A 320 -17.01 3.28 -1.04
N THR A 321 -17.24 2.29 -1.91
CA THR A 321 -18.59 1.83 -2.27
C THR A 321 -19.38 1.27 -1.10
N ASP A 322 -18.73 0.89 -0.01
CA ASP A 322 -19.40 0.37 1.19
C ASP A 322 -20.25 1.44 1.89
N ILE A 323 -19.99 2.73 1.66
CA ILE A 323 -20.88 3.80 2.15
C ILE A 323 -22.29 3.71 1.54
N PHE A 324 -22.43 3.15 0.35
CA PHE A 324 -23.74 2.97 -0.29
C PHE A 324 -24.57 1.91 0.43
N ASP A 325 -23.94 0.78 0.78
CA ASP A 325 -24.60 -0.31 1.50
C ASP A 325 -24.94 0.11 2.94
N ALA A 326 -24.14 0.99 3.53
CA ALA A 326 -24.35 1.51 4.87
C ALA A 326 -25.71 2.18 5.08
N VAL A 327 -26.26 2.79 4.04
CA VAL A 327 -27.50 3.57 4.07
C VAL A 327 -28.55 3.06 3.09
N ALA A 328 -28.33 1.95 2.39
CA ALA A 328 -29.22 1.41 1.34
C ALA A 328 -30.66 1.12 1.84
N ASP A 329 -30.82 0.70 3.09
CA ASP A 329 -32.10 0.37 3.70
C ASP A 329 -32.73 1.56 4.46
N LEU A 330 -32.10 2.72 4.44
CA LEU A 330 -32.57 3.91 5.14
C LEU A 330 -33.47 4.74 4.22
N ASP A 331 -34.57 5.26 4.75
CA ASP A 331 -35.50 6.16 4.01
C ASP A 331 -35.00 7.61 4.08
N ASP A 332 -33.78 7.84 3.61
CA ASP A 332 -33.11 9.13 3.61
C ASP A 332 -32.36 9.36 2.30
N ASP A 333 -32.23 10.63 1.91
CA ASP A 333 -31.49 11.06 0.72
C ASP A 333 -30.07 11.57 1.06
N VAL A 334 -29.50 11.12 2.19
CA VAL A 334 -28.21 11.60 2.70
C VAL A 334 -27.12 11.55 1.63
N LEU A 335 -27.06 10.47 0.84
CA LEU A 335 -26.06 10.32 -0.21
C LEU A 335 -26.11 11.43 -1.26
N SER A 336 -27.29 12.00 -1.53
CA SER A 336 -27.43 13.13 -2.48
C SER A 336 -26.76 14.41 -1.98
N ARG A 337 -26.45 14.49 -0.68
CA ARG A 337 -25.80 15.63 -0.01
C ARG A 337 -24.32 15.36 0.31
N VAL A 338 -23.86 14.15 0.02
CA VAL A 338 -22.47 13.75 0.24
C VAL A 338 -21.60 14.13 -0.95
N GLN A 339 -20.51 14.79 -0.67
CA GLN A 339 -19.43 15.09 -1.61
C GLN A 339 -18.09 14.83 -0.94
N GLY A 340 -17.03 14.78 -1.72
CA GLY A 340 -15.70 14.65 -1.13
C GLY A 340 -14.61 14.86 -2.15
N THR A 341 -13.38 14.71 -1.72
CA THR A 341 -12.22 14.76 -2.59
C THR A 341 -11.46 13.44 -2.56
N ALA A 342 -10.78 13.13 -3.64
CA ALA A 342 -9.87 11.99 -3.73
C ALA A 342 -8.86 12.21 -4.87
N PRO A 343 -7.75 11.49 -4.90
CA PRO A 343 -6.93 11.41 -6.11
C PRO A 343 -7.78 10.97 -7.31
N ALA A 344 -7.70 11.74 -8.40
CA ALA A 344 -8.52 11.50 -9.58
C ALA A 344 -8.08 10.22 -10.31
N SER A 345 -9.05 9.43 -10.75
CA SER A 345 -8.78 8.30 -11.63
C SER A 345 -8.55 8.78 -13.06
N PRO A 346 -7.37 8.52 -13.67
CA PRO A 346 -7.08 8.97 -15.01
C PRO A 346 -7.92 8.19 -16.03
N LYS A 347 -8.48 8.91 -17.01
CA LYS A 347 -9.24 8.31 -18.13
C LYS A 347 -8.29 7.95 -19.27
N THR A 348 -7.37 7.02 -19.03
CA THR A 348 -6.33 6.61 -19.97
C THR A 348 -6.47 5.16 -20.40
N GLN A 349 -5.86 4.80 -21.54
CA GLN A 349 -5.83 3.41 -21.99
C GLN A 349 -5.09 2.49 -21.00
N VAL A 350 -4.14 3.02 -20.22
CA VAL A 350 -3.43 2.25 -19.19
C VAL A 350 -4.39 1.87 -18.07
N TYR A 351 -5.21 2.82 -17.62
CA TYR A 351 -6.25 2.57 -16.64
C TYR A 351 -7.29 1.56 -17.15
N ASP A 352 -7.78 1.74 -18.37
CA ASP A 352 -8.79 0.84 -18.97
C ASP A 352 -8.28 -0.60 -19.06
N ASN A 353 -7.02 -0.78 -19.50
CA ASN A 353 -6.39 -2.10 -19.59
C ASN A 353 -6.24 -2.75 -18.20
N PHE A 354 -5.83 -1.97 -17.20
CA PHE A 354 -5.76 -2.42 -15.81
C PHE A 354 -7.15 -2.83 -15.31
N ALA A 355 -8.16 -1.97 -15.46
CA ALA A 355 -9.52 -2.21 -14.96
C ALA A 355 -10.15 -3.46 -15.58
N ASP A 356 -9.93 -3.70 -16.88
CA ASP A 356 -10.40 -4.91 -17.56
C ASP A 356 -9.71 -6.18 -17.06
N ASP A 357 -8.38 -6.16 -16.91
CA ASP A 357 -7.62 -7.29 -16.39
C ASP A 357 -7.95 -7.57 -14.91
N TYR A 358 -8.13 -6.51 -14.11
CA TYR A 358 -8.50 -6.60 -12.70
C TYR A 358 -9.86 -7.27 -12.53
N ARG A 359 -10.90 -6.78 -13.21
CA ARG A 359 -12.24 -7.36 -13.20
C ARG A 359 -12.26 -8.80 -13.71
N ALA A 360 -11.47 -9.11 -14.73
CA ALA A 360 -11.36 -10.47 -15.26
C ALA A 360 -10.74 -11.45 -14.27
N LYS A 361 -9.80 -10.98 -13.44
CA LYS A 361 -9.09 -11.79 -12.45
C LYS A 361 -9.89 -11.89 -11.14
N TYR A 362 -10.55 -10.82 -10.72
CA TYR A 362 -11.28 -10.69 -9.45
C TYR A 362 -12.75 -10.28 -9.70
N PRO A 363 -13.64 -11.23 -10.09
CA PRO A 363 -15.00 -10.90 -10.56
C PRO A 363 -15.91 -10.22 -9.53
N GLY A 364 -15.52 -10.17 -8.26
CA GLY A 364 -16.27 -9.50 -7.20
C GLY A 364 -15.83 -8.04 -6.95
N PHE A 365 -14.85 -7.56 -7.72
CA PHE A 365 -14.24 -6.24 -7.49
C PHE A 365 -14.25 -5.41 -8.77
N THR A 366 -14.30 -4.09 -8.61
CA THR A 366 -14.13 -3.11 -9.69
C THR A 366 -12.94 -2.21 -9.38
N ALA A 367 -12.31 -1.66 -10.42
CA ALA A 367 -11.12 -0.81 -10.26
C ALA A 367 -11.42 0.55 -9.62
N ASP A 368 -12.67 0.98 -9.66
CA ASP A 368 -13.21 2.23 -9.13
C ASP A 368 -13.92 2.06 -7.77
N GLN A 369 -13.81 0.88 -7.15
CA GLN A 369 -14.37 0.61 -5.83
C GLN A 369 -13.79 1.54 -4.77
N THR A 370 -12.49 1.78 -4.83
CA THR A 370 -11.76 2.79 -4.05
C THR A 370 -10.91 3.65 -4.97
N PRO A 371 -10.45 4.83 -4.56
CA PRO A 371 -9.57 5.67 -5.38
C PRO A 371 -8.18 5.03 -5.59
N TYR A 372 -7.79 4.05 -4.77
CA TYR A 372 -6.40 3.59 -4.66
C TYR A 372 -6.10 2.25 -5.34
N THR A 373 -7.07 1.59 -5.95
CA THR A 373 -6.86 0.30 -6.62
C THR A 373 -5.80 0.39 -7.72
N ALA A 374 -5.86 1.44 -8.56
CA ALA A 374 -4.87 1.69 -9.60
C ALA A 374 -3.48 2.01 -9.04
N PHE A 375 -3.41 2.76 -7.94
CA PHE A 375 -2.16 3.09 -7.26
C PHE A 375 -1.47 1.85 -6.69
N ALA A 376 -2.23 0.90 -6.15
CA ALA A 376 -1.68 -0.36 -5.64
C ALA A 376 -1.12 -1.26 -6.76
N TYR A 377 -1.78 -1.28 -7.91
CA TYR A 377 -1.25 -1.95 -9.10
C TYR A 377 0.07 -1.33 -9.55
N ASP A 378 0.13 -0.01 -9.63
CA ASP A 378 1.33 0.72 -10.03
C ASP A 378 2.46 0.57 -9.02
N ALA A 379 2.17 0.58 -7.72
CA ALA A 379 3.14 0.35 -6.65
C ALA A 379 3.87 -0.99 -6.82
N ALA A 380 3.12 -2.05 -7.09
CA ALA A 380 3.71 -3.37 -7.33
C ALA A 380 4.53 -3.41 -8.63
N TRP A 381 4.06 -2.79 -9.72
CA TRP A 381 4.84 -2.70 -10.96
C TRP A 381 6.10 -1.85 -10.80
N LEU A 382 6.06 -0.76 -10.06
CA LEU A 382 7.24 0.05 -9.76
C LEU A 382 8.30 -0.75 -8.99
N VAL A 383 7.88 -1.53 -7.99
CA VAL A 383 8.79 -2.46 -7.30
C VAL A 383 9.40 -3.47 -8.28
N ILE A 384 8.59 -4.05 -9.17
CA ILE A 384 9.06 -4.98 -10.21
C ILE A 384 10.08 -4.27 -11.13
N TYR A 385 9.81 -3.04 -11.56
CA TYR A 385 10.72 -2.25 -12.39
C TYR A 385 12.01 -1.90 -11.66
N GLY A 386 11.91 -1.51 -10.38
CA GLY A 386 13.07 -1.26 -9.53
C GLY A 386 13.96 -2.50 -9.39
N THR A 387 13.36 -3.70 -9.22
CA THR A 387 14.14 -4.96 -9.17
C THR A 387 14.82 -5.26 -10.51
N ALA A 388 14.17 -4.96 -11.63
CA ALA A 388 14.77 -5.15 -12.95
C ALA A 388 15.97 -4.22 -13.15
N TRP A 389 15.84 -2.93 -12.77
CA TRP A 389 16.97 -2.01 -12.80
C TRP A 389 18.14 -2.50 -11.95
N ALA A 390 17.89 -2.87 -10.68
CA ALA A 390 18.91 -3.36 -9.76
C ALA A 390 19.60 -4.61 -10.29
N HIS A 391 18.86 -5.53 -10.93
CA HIS A 391 19.42 -6.74 -11.54
C HIS A 391 20.45 -6.40 -12.63
N TYR A 392 20.10 -5.52 -13.55
CA TYR A 392 20.97 -5.23 -14.71
C TYR A 392 22.10 -4.25 -14.40
N ASN A 393 21.90 -3.33 -13.46
CA ASN A 393 22.84 -2.22 -13.25
C ASN A 393 23.62 -2.29 -11.95
N GLU A 394 23.15 -3.03 -10.93
CA GLU A 394 23.83 -3.13 -9.64
C GLU A 394 24.31 -4.56 -9.30
N GLY A 395 23.82 -5.56 -10.01
CA GLY A 395 24.20 -6.97 -9.83
C GLY A 395 23.63 -7.61 -8.55
N ALA A 396 22.91 -6.84 -7.71
CA ALA A 396 22.25 -7.32 -6.51
C ALA A 396 20.91 -6.61 -6.33
N MET A 397 19.87 -7.38 -5.96
CA MET A 397 18.55 -6.82 -5.68
C MET A 397 18.41 -6.58 -4.18
N THR A 398 18.62 -5.35 -3.78
CA THR A 398 18.41 -4.86 -2.42
C THR A 398 17.31 -3.80 -2.42
N GLY A 399 16.69 -3.50 -1.28
CA GLY A 399 15.70 -2.41 -1.21
C GLY A 399 16.26 -1.08 -1.72
N LEU A 400 17.52 -0.76 -1.37
CA LEU A 400 18.18 0.45 -1.88
C LEU A 400 18.44 0.39 -3.39
N GLY A 401 18.79 -0.78 -3.95
CA GLY A 401 18.91 -0.98 -5.39
C GLY A 401 17.58 -0.81 -6.12
N VAL A 402 16.49 -1.31 -5.53
CA VAL A 402 15.12 -1.08 -6.02
C VAL A 402 14.80 0.41 -6.01
N ALA A 403 15.07 1.10 -4.90
CA ALA A 403 14.84 2.54 -4.76
C ALA A 403 15.62 3.38 -5.79
N ARG A 404 16.88 3.01 -6.08
CA ARG A 404 17.65 3.64 -7.17
C ARG A 404 17.01 3.39 -8.53
N GLY A 405 16.45 2.21 -8.74
CA GLY A 405 15.67 1.88 -9.92
C GLY A 405 14.45 2.78 -10.09
N LEU A 406 13.76 3.12 -9.00
CA LEU A 406 12.61 4.03 -9.03
C LEU A 406 13.00 5.42 -9.55
N ARG A 407 14.21 5.92 -9.23
CA ARG A 407 14.74 7.17 -9.81
C ARG A 407 15.04 7.08 -11.31
N GLN A 408 15.08 5.88 -11.90
CA GLN A 408 15.36 5.68 -13.32
C GLN A 408 14.08 5.42 -14.14
N VAL A 409 12.97 5.12 -13.49
CA VAL A 409 11.68 4.90 -14.16
C VAL A 409 10.80 6.15 -14.20
N SER A 410 11.16 7.17 -13.44
CA SER A 410 10.46 8.45 -13.38
C SER A 410 11.39 9.56 -13.89
N LYS A 411 11.63 9.58 -15.21
CA LYS A 411 12.56 10.54 -15.82
C LYS A 411 11.90 11.33 -16.94
N PRO A 412 11.30 12.50 -16.63
CA PRO A 412 10.67 13.35 -17.62
C PRO A 412 11.58 13.63 -18.83
N GLY A 413 11.02 13.52 -20.03
CA GLY A 413 11.75 13.67 -21.28
C GLY A 413 12.51 12.43 -21.77
N SER A 414 12.51 11.34 -21.03
CA SER A 414 12.94 10.02 -21.48
C SER A 414 11.85 9.33 -22.32
N THR A 415 12.12 8.09 -22.77
CA THR A 415 11.08 7.30 -23.46
C THR A 415 9.94 6.97 -22.52
N GLU A 416 8.74 7.37 -22.89
CA GLU A 416 7.52 7.00 -22.16
C GLU A 416 7.21 5.51 -22.35
N ILE A 417 6.86 4.85 -21.26
CA ILE A 417 6.48 3.44 -21.23
C ILE A 417 5.25 3.29 -20.31
N ASP A 418 4.18 2.76 -20.87
CA ASP A 418 2.99 2.43 -20.08
C ASP A 418 3.27 1.26 -19.14
N ILE A 419 2.84 1.34 -17.89
CA ILE A 419 2.92 0.24 -16.94
C ILE A 419 2.06 -0.93 -17.44
N GLY A 420 2.59 -2.14 -17.31
CA GLY A 420 1.83 -3.35 -17.60
C GLY A 420 2.60 -4.44 -18.35
N PRO A 421 1.93 -5.58 -18.58
CA PRO A 421 2.57 -6.78 -19.13
C PRO A 421 3.04 -6.65 -20.58
N THR A 422 2.41 -5.78 -21.37
CA THR A 422 2.71 -5.64 -22.81
C THR A 422 4.01 -4.90 -23.08
N THR A 423 4.46 -4.08 -22.14
CA THR A 423 5.66 -3.23 -22.27
C THR A 423 6.86 -3.79 -21.52
N TRP A 424 6.69 -4.87 -20.75
CA TRP A 424 7.70 -5.46 -19.89
C TRP A 424 9.01 -5.79 -20.60
N THR A 425 8.95 -6.47 -21.76
CA THR A 425 10.15 -6.82 -22.54
C THR A 425 10.85 -5.58 -23.12
N THR A 426 10.10 -4.52 -23.45
CA THR A 426 10.66 -3.25 -23.93
C THR A 426 11.44 -2.55 -22.81
N LEU A 427 10.89 -2.58 -21.58
CA LEU A 427 11.54 -2.01 -20.40
C LEU A 427 12.86 -2.73 -20.10
N PHE A 428 12.89 -4.06 -20.15
CA PHE A 428 14.11 -4.84 -19.96
C PHE A 428 15.23 -4.42 -20.89
N ALA A 429 14.93 -4.35 -22.18
CA ALA A 429 15.92 -3.94 -23.16
C ALA A 429 16.46 -2.54 -22.91
N ARG A 430 15.67 -1.65 -22.29
CA ARG A 430 16.13 -0.32 -21.88
C ARG A 430 17.11 -0.42 -20.70
N PHE A 431 16.74 -1.16 -19.65
CA PHE A 431 17.57 -1.29 -18.45
C PHE A 431 18.86 -2.06 -18.69
N GLU A 432 18.82 -3.12 -19.51
CA GLU A 432 20.01 -3.84 -19.94
C GLU A 432 21.03 -2.93 -20.63
N ASN A 433 20.58 -1.88 -21.31
CA ASN A 433 21.43 -0.89 -21.95
C ASN A 433 21.71 0.36 -21.08
N GLY A 434 21.33 0.35 -19.81
CA GLY A 434 21.52 1.46 -18.86
C GLY A 434 20.68 2.70 -19.16
N ASN A 435 19.60 2.57 -19.95
CA ASN A 435 18.74 3.69 -20.33
C ASN A 435 17.64 3.93 -19.27
N GLN A 436 17.35 5.20 -19.04
CA GLN A 436 16.23 5.67 -18.23
C GLN A 436 14.94 5.66 -19.06
N VAL A 437 13.80 5.62 -18.35
CA VAL A 437 12.47 5.71 -18.94
C VAL A 437 11.60 6.69 -18.14
N ASN A 438 10.46 7.08 -18.69
CA ASN A 438 9.37 7.74 -17.99
C ASN A 438 8.16 6.83 -18.03
N VAL A 439 7.70 6.33 -16.87
CA VAL A 439 6.57 5.41 -16.83
C VAL A 439 5.26 6.16 -16.62
N ARG A 440 4.23 5.70 -17.33
CA ARG A 440 2.84 6.14 -17.12
C ARG A 440 2.07 4.98 -16.51
N GLY A 441 1.47 5.23 -15.35
CA GLY A 441 0.73 4.25 -14.59
C GLY A 441 -0.76 4.18 -14.94
N ALA A 442 -1.42 3.22 -14.34
CA ALA A 442 -2.87 3.16 -14.30
C ALA A 442 -3.44 4.27 -13.39
N SER A 443 -2.69 4.72 -12.39
CA SER A 443 -3.04 5.85 -11.52
C SER A 443 -2.68 7.22 -12.09
N GLY A 444 -1.98 7.29 -13.22
CA GLY A 444 -1.56 8.54 -13.88
C GLY A 444 -0.06 8.61 -14.14
N GLU A 445 0.44 9.83 -14.27
CA GLU A 445 1.88 10.07 -14.41
C GLU A 445 2.57 9.77 -13.06
N LEU A 446 3.67 9.04 -13.14
CA LEU A 446 4.45 8.66 -11.96
C LEU A 446 5.77 9.42 -11.93
N ASP A 447 5.66 10.73 -12.13
CA ASP A 447 6.78 11.66 -12.14
C ASP A 447 7.13 12.06 -10.70
N TYR A 448 8.12 11.37 -10.15
CA TYR A 448 8.61 11.70 -8.81
C TYR A 448 9.47 12.95 -8.81
N ASP A 449 9.09 13.93 -8.02
CA ASP A 449 9.91 15.10 -7.75
C ASP A 449 11.24 14.69 -7.10
N THR A 450 12.34 15.25 -7.57
CA THR A 450 13.68 14.82 -7.13
C THR A 450 14.05 15.35 -5.74
N ASP A 451 13.39 16.41 -5.28
CA ASP A 451 13.69 17.06 -4.02
C ASP A 451 12.86 16.48 -2.88
N SER A 452 11.56 16.24 -3.11
CA SER A 452 10.65 15.65 -2.12
C SER A 452 10.60 14.13 -2.18
N GLY A 453 10.82 13.51 -3.36
CA GLY A 453 10.60 12.08 -3.56
C GLY A 453 9.13 11.72 -3.75
N GLU A 454 8.25 12.72 -3.96
CA GLU A 454 6.81 12.51 -4.08
C GLU A 454 6.33 12.59 -5.52
N THR A 455 5.24 11.91 -5.81
CA THR A 455 4.48 12.07 -7.05
C THR A 455 3.35 13.07 -6.85
N SER A 456 2.77 13.55 -7.93
CA SER A 456 1.57 14.39 -7.89
C SER A 456 0.52 13.82 -8.83
N THR A 457 -0.74 13.94 -8.42
CA THR A 457 -1.90 13.47 -9.18
C THR A 457 -3.00 14.51 -9.04
N PRO A 458 -3.80 14.78 -10.08
CA PRO A 458 -4.98 15.63 -9.95
C PRO A 458 -5.90 15.16 -8.82
N ILE A 459 -6.56 16.09 -8.16
CA ILE A 459 -7.57 15.79 -7.15
C ILE A 459 -8.96 16.04 -7.75
N GLU A 460 -9.82 15.05 -7.69
CA GLU A 460 -11.23 15.20 -8.05
C GLU A 460 -12.07 15.60 -6.85
N VAL A 461 -13.10 16.38 -7.11
CA VAL A 461 -14.27 16.49 -6.26
C VAL A 461 -15.31 15.52 -6.78
N TRP A 462 -15.73 14.61 -5.92
CA TRP A 462 -16.74 13.61 -6.26
C TRP A 462 -18.06 13.86 -5.52
N GLY A 463 -19.14 13.34 -6.07
CA GLY A 463 -20.45 13.26 -5.46
C GLY A 463 -21.06 11.88 -5.64
N VAL A 464 -22.29 11.70 -5.22
CA VAL A 464 -23.03 10.44 -5.35
C VAL A 464 -24.28 10.65 -6.17
N GLU A 465 -24.52 9.76 -7.15
CA GLU A 465 -25.73 9.74 -7.97
C GLU A 465 -26.38 8.34 -7.96
N ALA A 466 -27.70 8.33 -8.14
CA ALA A 466 -28.42 7.07 -8.30
C ALA A 466 -28.11 6.46 -9.67
N VAL A 467 -27.73 5.19 -9.70
CA VAL A 467 -27.41 4.39 -10.89
C VAL A 467 -28.27 3.14 -10.90
N GLY A 468 -29.43 3.19 -11.60
CA GLY A 468 -30.39 2.10 -11.58
C GLY A 468 -31.04 1.94 -10.21
N ASP A 469 -30.89 0.76 -9.60
CA ASP A 469 -31.37 0.45 -8.25
C ASP A 469 -30.28 0.60 -7.17
N SER A 470 -29.12 1.19 -7.51
CA SER A 470 -27.97 1.41 -6.62
C SER A 470 -27.46 2.83 -6.73
N TYR A 471 -26.28 3.09 -6.14
CA TYR A 471 -25.58 4.36 -6.20
C TYR A 471 -24.22 4.21 -6.86
N GLY A 472 -23.66 5.31 -7.32
CA GLY A 472 -22.32 5.39 -7.89
C GLY A 472 -21.68 6.75 -7.64
N PHE A 473 -20.36 6.76 -7.63
CA PHE A 473 -19.60 8.02 -7.58
C PHE A 473 -19.66 8.72 -8.93
N VAL A 474 -19.76 10.05 -8.88
CA VAL A 474 -19.71 10.93 -10.05
C VAL A 474 -18.64 12.00 -9.83
N GLU A 475 -17.82 12.23 -10.85
CA GLU A 475 -16.84 13.31 -10.88
C GLU A 475 -17.57 14.65 -11.09
N ILE A 476 -17.39 15.59 -10.17
CA ILE A 476 -17.97 16.95 -10.24
C ILE A 476 -16.96 17.89 -10.88
N GLU A 477 -15.73 17.90 -10.40
CA GLU A 477 -14.66 18.78 -10.86
C GLU A 477 -13.29 18.12 -10.62
N VAL A 478 -12.27 18.46 -11.42
CA VAL A 478 -10.90 17.98 -11.28
C VAL A 478 -9.96 19.18 -11.18
N PHE A 479 -9.08 19.15 -10.21
CA PHE A 479 -8.06 20.15 -9.94
C PHE A 479 -6.68 19.61 -10.27
N GLU A 480 -5.99 20.26 -11.18
CA GLU A 480 -4.61 19.90 -11.54
C GLU A 480 -3.61 20.30 -10.44
N PRO A 481 -2.47 19.57 -10.29
CA PRO A 481 -1.44 19.85 -9.30
C PRO A 481 -0.82 21.23 -9.39
#